data_58961ee6281233266882ae800f10dfa1
#
_entry.id   58961ee6281233266882ae800f10dfa1
#
_cell.length_a   1.000
_cell.length_b   1.000
_cell.length_c   1.000
_cell.angle_alpha   90.00
_cell.angle_beta   90.00
_cell.angle_gamma   90.00
#
_symmetry.space_group_name_H-M   'P 1'
#
loop_
_entity.id
_entity.type
_entity.pdbx_description
1 polymer ?
#
loop_
_entity_poly.entity_id
_entity_poly.type
_entity_poly.pdbx_seq_one_letter_code
_entity_poly.pdbx_strand_id
1 'polypeptide(L)'
;MTAPTRQLPLPFAEAPSYAEEDFCAAPCNALARTWLQKPQAWTNGRMVLWGEPGCGKSIMLHLWAQSCGAIIHQGHTLRGLPAPPAAAIAIDDADAVPQETALLHLLNAAAEAGHPVLLTAREPPSRQTHLLPDLASRLRASLAVEISPPDDAMLTQLLFRLAAARQLILNAQVSQFLLTQLPRTPAALREAVARLDRAALAAGGKITRPLAAQILTDLISP
;
A
#
# COMPACT_ATOMS: atom_id res chain seq x y z
N MET A 1 32.61 20.04 -32.15
CA MET A 1 32.27 19.01 -31.13
C MET A 1 31.00 19.47 -30.42
N THR A 2 29.85 18.95 -30.82
CA THR A 2 28.56 19.26 -30.23
C THR A 2 28.44 18.50 -28.91
N ALA A 3 28.18 19.24 -27.81
CA ALA A 3 27.91 18.65 -26.51
C ALA A 3 26.67 17.72 -26.62
N PRO A 4 26.68 16.53 -26.00
CA PRO A 4 25.51 15.64 -26.00
C PRO A 4 24.34 16.35 -25.31
N THR A 5 23.22 16.46 -26.02
CA THR A 5 21.99 17.03 -25.51
C THR A 5 21.50 16.09 -24.37
N ARG A 6 21.66 16.53 -23.14
CA ARG A 6 21.18 15.80 -21.96
C ARG A 6 19.66 15.89 -21.95
N GLN A 7 19.00 14.79 -22.29
CA GLN A 7 17.55 14.68 -22.20
C GLN A 7 17.15 14.72 -20.71
N LEU A 8 16.45 15.79 -20.30
CA LEU A 8 15.93 15.89 -18.95
C LEU A 8 14.72 14.96 -18.81
N PRO A 9 14.71 14.06 -17.83
CA PRO A 9 13.52 13.27 -17.54
C PRO A 9 12.39 14.23 -17.12
N LEU A 10 11.22 14.09 -17.74
CA LEU A 10 10.02 14.83 -17.33
C LEU A 10 9.62 14.34 -15.92
N PRO A 11 9.42 15.26 -14.95
CA PRO A 11 9.01 14.89 -13.60
C PRO A 11 7.51 14.53 -13.60
N PHE A 12 7.18 13.33 -14.05
CA PHE A 12 5.88 12.77 -13.74
C PHE A 12 5.94 12.24 -12.30
N ALA A 13 5.14 12.82 -11.41
CA ALA A 13 4.83 12.17 -10.16
C ALA A 13 4.05 10.90 -10.52
N GLU A 14 4.72 9.75 -10.52
CA GLU A 14 4.03 8.47 -10.67
C GLU A 14 3.06 8.34 -9.49
N ALA A 15 1.76 8.31 -9.78
CA ALA A 15 0.78 7.86 -8.81
C ALA A 15 1.19 6.43 -8.38
N PRO A 16 1.02 6.07 -7.09
CA PRO A 16 1.36 4.74 -6.62
C PRO A 16 0.65 3.70 -7.50
N SER A 17 1.43 2.85 -8.14
CA SER A 17 0.89 1.73 -8.92
C SER A 17 0.34 0.68 -7.94
N TYR A 18 -0.93 0.32 -8.13
CA TYR A 18 -1.58 -0.78 -7.42
C TYR A 18 -1.83 -1.95 -8.37
N ALA A 19 -0.94 -2.15 -9.32
CA ALA A 19 -1.05 -3.26 -10.25
C ALA A 19 -0.80 -4.61 -9.53
N GLU A 20 -1.47 -5.65 -9.99
CA GLU A 20 -1.28 -7.01 -9.47
C GLU A 20 0.18 -7.47 -9.59
N GLU A 21 0.87 -6.99 -10.61
CA GLU A 21 2.29 -7.25 -10.85
C GLU A 21 3.20 -6.74 -9.73
N ASP A 22 2.78 -5.68 -9.03
CA ASP A 22 3.51 -5.10 -7.90
C ASP A 22 3.21 -5.80 -6.57
N PHE A 23 2.27 -6.73 -6.55
CA PHE A 23 1.90 -7.48 -5.35
C PHE A 23 2.74 -8.74 -5.21
N CYS A 24 3.33 -8.94 -4.04
CA CYS A 24 4.09 -10.15 -3.69
C CYS A 24 3.31 -10.96 -2.65
N ALA A 25 2.88 -12.15 -3.06
CA ALA A 25 2.25 -13.12 -2.15
C ALA A 25 3.33 -13.73 -1.24
N ALA A 26 3.16 -13.60 0.08
CA ALA A 26 4.12 -14.05 1.08
C ALA A 26 3.41 -14.54 2.37
N PRO A 27 4.10 -15.23 3.26
CA PRO A 27 3.52 -15.66 4.54
C PRO A 27 2.94 -14.51 5.36
N CYS A 28 3.58 -13.33 5.38
CA CYS A 28 3.17 -12.15 6.12
C CYS A 28 1.79 -11.60 5.71
N ASN A 29 1.31 -11.89 4.50
CA ASN A 29 -0.01 -11.46 4.00
C ASN A 29 -0.96 -12.62 3.69
N ALA A 30 -0.58 -13.87 3.98
CA ALA A 30 -1.36 -15.05 3.61
C ALA A 30 -2.75 -15.08 4.25
N LEU A 31 -2.86 -14.72 5.54
CA LEU A 31 -4.13 -14.68 6.25
C LEU A 31 -5.06 -13.62 5.65
N ALA A 32 -4.54 -12.41 5.38
CA ALA A 32 -5.30 -11.34 4.77
C ALA A 32 -5.83 -11.74 3.39
N ARG A 33 -4.99 -12.37 2.54
CA ARG A 33 -5.41 -12.90 1.24
C ARG A 33 -6.53 -13.92 1.34
N THR A 34 -6.46 -14.82 2.32
CA THR A 34 -7.48 -15.84 2.54
C THR A 34 -8.84 -15.21 2.90
N TRP A 35 -8.83 -14.18 3.75
CA TRP A 35 -10.06 -13.50 4.15
C TRP A 35 -10.63 -12.60 3.04
N LEU A 36 -9.78 -11.95 2.23
CA LEU A 36 -10.23 -11.14 1.09
C LEU A 36 -11.00 -11.95 0.04
N GLN A 37 -10.74 -13.25 -0.06
CA GLN A 37 -11.47 -14.14 -0.97
C GLN A 37 -12.87 -14.55 -0.44
N LYS A 38 -13.19 -14.23 0.83
CA LYS A 38 -14.42 -14.67 1.49
C LYS A 38 -15.16 -13.52 2.18
N PRO A 39 -15.54 -12.45 1.44
CA PRO A 39 -16.20 -11.29 2.05
C PRO A 39 -17.52 -11.62 2.74
N GLN A 40 -18.21 -12.66 2.30
CA GLN A 40 -19.42 -13.15 2.94
C GLN A 40 -19.22 -13.74 4.35
N ALA A 41 -17.99 -14.06 4.71
CA ALA A 41 -17.62 -14.57 6.04
C ALA A 41 -17.09 -13.47 6.99
N TRP A 42 -17.04 -12.21 6.54
CA TRP A 42 -16.59 -11.12 7.40
C TRP A 42 -17.60 -10.79 8.47
N THR A 43 -17.14 -10.62 9.70
CA THR A 43 -18.02 -10.29 10.83
C THR A 43 -18.76 -8.97 10.56
N ASN A 44 -20.08 -9.02 10.57
CA ASN A 44 -20.96 -7.89 10.22
C ASN A 44 -20.67 -7.28 8.85
N GLY A 45 -20.17 -8.06 7.88
CA GLY A 45 -19.83 -7.59 6.53
C GLY A 45 -18.63 -6.65 6.49
N ARG A 46 -17.82 -6.56 7.54
CA ARG A 46 -16.70 -5.61 7.64
C ARG A 46 -15.38 -6.30 7.97
N MET A 47 -14.31 -5.85 7.31
CA MET A 47 -12.95 -6.28 7.57
C MET A 47 -12.02 -5.07 7.67
N VAL A 48 -11.13 -5.07 8.65
CA VAL A 48 -10.06 -4.09 8.83
C VAL A 48 -8.72 -4.78 8.63
N LEU A 49 -8.01 -4.40 7.57
CA LEU A 49 -6.60 -4.73 7.37
C LEU A 49 -5.74 -3.72 8.14
N TRP A 50 -4.93 -4.19 9.07
CA TRP A 50 -4.09 -3.30 9.84
C TRP A 50 -2.62 -3.76 9.83
N GLY A 51 -1.71 -2.85 10.14
CA GLY A 51 -0.26 -3.12 10.19
C GLY A 51 0.58 -1.88 9.90
N GLU A 52 1.88 -2.04 9.98
CA GLU A 52 2.86 -0.97 9.81
C GLU A 52 2.74 -0.23 8.46
N PRO A 53 3.14 1.06 8.39
CA PRO A 53 3.22 1.77 7.14
C PRO A 53 4.06 1.03 6.09
N GLY A 54 3.57 0.98 4.86
CA GLY A 54 4.29 0.35 3.75
C GLY A 54 4.24 -1.19 3.70
N CYS A 55 3.56 -1.89 4.62
CA CYS A 55 3.46 -3.36 4.62
C CYS A 55 2.58 -3.93 3.49
N GLY A 56 1.86 -3.08 2.74
CA GLY A 56 1.08 -3.52 1.58
C GLY A 56 -0.43 -3.49 1.75
N LYS A 57 -0.99 -2.82 2.77
CA LYS A 57 -2.44 -2.69 2.99
C LYS A 57 -3.17 -2.10 1.79
N SER A 58 -2.71 -0.93 1.33
CA SER A 58 -3.35 -0.21 0.21
C SER A 58 -3.36 -1.01 -1.08
N ILE A 59 -2.27 -1.71 -1.43
CA ILE A 59 -2.26 -2.55 -2.64
C ILE A 59 -3.28 -3.69 -2.52
N MET A 60 -3.38 -4.33 -1.36
CA MET A 60 -4.37 -5.40 -1.15
C MET A 60 -5.80 -4.87 -1.21
N LEU A 61 -6.05 -3.68 -0.65
CA LEU A 61 -7.35 -3.02 -0.73
C LEU A 61 -7.72 -2.70 -2.19
N HIS A 62 -6.79 -2.14 -2.98
CA HIS A 62 -7.05 -1.80 -4.37
C HIS A 62 -7.29 -3.04 -5.23
N LEU A 63 -6.50 -4.11 -5.05
CA LEU A 63 -6.70 -5.38 -5.77
C LEU A 63 -8.06 -6.01 -5.42
N TRP A 64 -8.45 -5.99 -4.15
CA TRP A 64 -9.77 -6.45 -3.75
C TRP A 64 -10.89 -5.60 -4.37
N ALA A 65 -10.74 -4.27 -4.31
CA ALA A 65 -11.73 -3.37 -4.89
C ALA A 65 -11.89 -3.59 -6.40
N GLN A 66 -10.80 -3.78 -7.13
CA GLN A 66 -10.84 -4.11 -8.56
C GLN A 66 -11.55 -5.44 -8.83
N SER A 67 -11.30 -6.45 -8.00
CA SER A 67 -11.88 -7.79 -8.19
C SER A 67 -13.39 -7.86 -8.01
N CYS A 68 -13.97 -6.98 -7.19
CA CYS A 68 -15.41 -6.97 -6.87
C CYS A 68 -16.14 -5.68 -7.28
N GLY A 69 -15.45 -4.74 -7.93
CA GLY A 69 -16.04 -3.46 -8.34
C GLY A 69 -16.36 -2.54 -7.15
N ALA A 70 -15.60 -2.62 -6.04
CA ALA A 70 -15.83 -1.78 -4.87
C ALA A 70 -15.46 -0.32 -5.15
N ILE A 71 -16.20 0.60 -4.51
CA ILE A 71 -15.92 2.03 -4.56
C ILE A 71 -14.82 2.33 -3.55
N ILE A 72 -13.73 2.96 -4.01
CA ILE A 72 -12.59 3.31 -3.16
C ILE A 72 -12.75 4.73 -2.64
N HIS A 73 -12.66 4.88 -1.32
CA HIS A 73 -12.57 6.17 -0.63
C HIS A 73 -11.20 6.31 0.05
N GLN A 74 -10.63 7.50 -0.03
CA GLN A 74 -9.45 7.85 0.76
C GLN A 74 -9.91 8.41 2.11
N GLY A 75 -9.48 7.83 3.22
CA GLY A 75 -9.93 8.21 4.56
C GLY A 75 -9.76 9.71 4.82
N HIS A 76 -8.61 10.29 4.48
CA HIS A 76 -8.32 11.71 4.69
C HIS A 76 -9.23 12.67 3.89
N THR A 77 -9.94 12.19 2.87
CA THR A 77 -10.90 13.01 2.09
C THR A 77 -12.35 12.83 2.51
N LEU A 78 -12.64 11.83 3.36
CA LEU A 78 -14.01 11.47 3.72
C LEU A 78 -14.62 12.53 4.66
N ARG A 79 -15.63 13.25 4.17
CA ARG A 79 -16.34 14.32 4.88
C ARG A 79 -17.81 14.34 4.51
N GLY A 80 -18.61 14.99 5.37
CA GLY A 80 -20.03 15.22 5.13
C GLY A 80 -20.88 13.96 5.22
N LEU A 81 -21.95 13.91 4.46
CA LEU A 81 -22.84 12.74 4.31
C LEU A 81 -22.51 12.07 2.98
N PRO A 82 -21.79 10.96 2.98
CA PRO A 82 -21.56 10.19 1.77
C PRO A 82 -22.88 9.68 1.18
N ALA A 83 -22.97 9.63 -0.15
CA ALA A 83 -24.11 9.00 -0.80
C ALA A 83 -24.22 7.52 -0.40
N PRO A 84 -25.46 6.95 -0.32
CA PRO A 84 -25.62 5.54 -0.08
C PRO A 84 -24.83 4.72 -1.11
N PRO A 85 -24.09 3.70 -0.67
CA PRO A 85 -23.28 2.93 -1.58
C PRO A 85 -24.15 2.03 -2.47
N ALA A 86 -23.80 1.98 -3.75
CA ALA A 86 -24.41 1.09 -4.74
C ALA A 86 -23.64 -0.23 -4.93
N ALA A 87 -22.51 -0.39 -4.24
CA ALA A 87 -21.61 -1.53 -4.36
C ALA A 87 -20.79 -1.71 -3.07
N ALA A 88 -19.93 -2.72 -3.04
CA ALA A 88 -18.92 -2.89 -2.00
C ALA A 88 -18.06 -1.63 -1.83
N ILE A 89 -17.53 -1.41 -0.63
CA ILE A 89 -16.76 -0.21 -0.27
C ILE A 89 -15.35 -0.58 0.18
N ALA A 90 -14.38 0.18 -0.27
CA ALA A 90 -13.01 0.13 0.21
C ALA A 90 -12.61 1.51 0.78
N ILE A 91 -12.08 1.56 2.01
CA ILE A 91 -11.65 2.81 2.66
C ILE A 91 -10.18 2.67 3.01
N ASP A 92 -9.32 3.39 2.28
CA ASP A 92 -7.89 3.40 2.55
C ASP A 92 -7.56 4.45 3.61
N ASP A 93 -6.68 4.11 4.57
CA ASP A 93 -6.33 4.94 5.73
C ASP A 93 -7.55 5.41 6.52
N ALA A 94 -8.40 4.49 6.97
CA ALA A 94 -9.62 4.78 7.71
C ALA A 94 -9.37 5.46 9.07
N ASP A 95 -8.17 5.31 9.63
CA ASP A 95 -7.69 6.01 10.83
C ASP A 95 -7.32 7.48 10.58
N ALA A 96 -7.25 7.92 9.33
CA ALA A 96 -7.01 9.31 8.93
C ALA A 96 -8.28 10.10 8.58
N VAL A 97 -9.46 9.56 8.87
CA VAL A 97 -10.74 10.21 8.55
C VAL A 97 -10.94 11.46 9.43
N PRO A 98 -11.11 12.66 8.84
CA PRO A 98 -11.23 13.89 9.62
C PRO A 98 -12.61 14.07 10.27
N GLN A 99 -13.63 13.40 9.77
CA GLN A 99 -15.00 13.43 10.30
C GLN A 99 -15.50 12.01 10.57
N GLU A 100 -15.41 11.56 11.81
CA GLU A 100 -15.88 10.22 12.21
C GLU A 100 -17.36 9.97 11.90
N THR A 101 -18.19 11.03 11.92
CA THR A 101 -19.59 10.93 11.54
C THR A 101 -19.78 10.51 10.08
N ALA A 102 -18.92 10.96 9.17
CA ALA A 102 -18.98 10.56 7.76
C ALA A 102 -18.66 9.06 7.60
N LEU A 103 -17.64 8.58 8.30
CA LEU A 103 -17.30 7.14 8.32
C LEU A 103 -18.44 6.32 8.93
N LEU A 104 -18.99 6.76 10.06
CA LEU A 104 -20.11 6.06 10.71
C LEU A 104 -21.33 5.96 9.79
N HIS A 105 -21.70 7.05 9.12
CA HIS A 105 -22.82 7.05 8.15
C HIS A 105 -22.56 6.08 6.99
N LEU A 106 -21.35 6.07 6.44
CA LEU A 106 -20.99 5.19 5.35
C LEU A 106 -21.07 3.70 5.77
N LEU A 107 -20.58 3.37 6.98
CA LEU A 107 -20.67 2.01 7.53
C LEU A 107 -22.12 1.57 7.78
N ASN A 108 -22.99 2.50 8.22
CA ASN A 108 -24.40 2.21 8.42
C ASN A 108 -25.10 1.97 7.09
N ALA A 109 -24.92 2.86 6.12
CA ALA A 109 -25.53 2.74 4.80
C ALA A 109 -25.08 1.47 4.08
N ALA A 110 -23.80 1.07 4.20
CA ALA A 110 -23.29 -0.18 3.66
C ALA A 110 -23.95 -1.41 4.34
N ALA A 111 -24.12 -1.36 5.65
CA ALA A 111 -24.77 -2.46 6.39
C ALA A 111 -26.25 -2.61 6.00
N GLU A 112 -26.98 -1.50 5.84
CA GLU A 112 -28.39 -1.49 5.39
C GLU A 112 -28.52 -2.03 3.96
N ALA A 113 -27.57 -1.71 3.09
CA ALA A 113 -27.52 -2.20 1.71
C ALA A 113 -26.97 -3.64 1.58
N GLY A 114 -26.43 -4.23 2.65
CA GLY A 114 -25.81 -5.57 2.61
C GLY A 114 -24.47 -5.60 1.86
N HIS A 115 -23.80 -4.46 1.70
CA HIS A 115 -22.53 -4.36 0.99
C HIS A 115 -21.33 -4.59 1.92
N PRO A 116 -20.33 -5.40 1.52
CA PRO A 116 -19.12 -5.58 2.30
C PRO A 116 -18.25 -4.31 2.30
N VAL A 117 -17.59 -4.07 3.44
CA VAL A 117 -16.68 -2.93 3.62
C VAL A 117 -15.30 -3.41 4.02
N LEU A 118 -14.30 -3.05 3.23
CA LEU A 118 -12.88 -3.25 3.54
C LEU A 118 -12.27 -1.92 3.97
N LEU A 119 -11.62 -1.92 5.14
CA LEU A 119 -10.90 -0.75 5.66
C LEU A 119 -9.43 -1.08 5.82
N THR A 120 -8.54 -0.09 5.65
CA THR A 120 -7.16 -0.19 6.10
C THR A 120 -6.90 0.77 7.25
N ALA A 121 -6.00 0.39 8.17
CA ALA A 121 -5.57 1.20 9.30
C ALA A 121 -4.14 0.87 9.71
N ARG A 122 -3.49 1.73 10.50
CA ARG A 122 -2.16 1.47 11.06
C ARG A 122 -2.21 0.56 12.26
N GLU A 123 -3.25 0.70 13.08
CA GLU A 123 -3.45 -0.06 14.30
C GLU A 123 -4.76 -0.86 14.28
N PRO A 124 -4.84 -1.95 15.06
CA PRO A 124 -6.09 -2.71 15.17
C PRO A 124 -7.19 -1.86 15.80
N PRO A 125 -8.47 -2.10 15.44
CA PRO A 125 -9.60 -1.34 15.99
C PRO A 125 -9.69 -1.30 17.52
N SER A 126 -9.11 -2.28 18.19
CA SER A 126 -9.08 -2.34 19.66
C SER A 126 -8.16 -1.29 20.29
N ARG A 127 -7.17 -0.78 19.56
CA ARG A 127 -6.21 0.25 20.02
C ARG A 127 -6.54 1.65 19.52
N GLN A 128 -7.39 1.75 18.50
CA GLN A 128 -7.78 3.05 17.95
C GLN A 128 -8.66 3.82 18.93
N THR A 129 -8.36 5.11 19.09
CA THR A 129 -9.17 6.03 19.91
C THR A 129 -10.13 6.79 19.00
N HIS A 130 -11.41 6.69 19.27
CA HIS A 130 -12.47 7.38 18.53
C HIS A 130 -13.28 8.28 19.46
N LEU A 131 -13.70 9.43 18.95
CA LEU A 131 -14.57 10.36 19.67
C LEU A 131 -16.02 9.83 19.72
N LEU A 132 -16.44 9.09 18.68
CA LEU A 132 -17.77 8.49 18.58
C LEU A 132 -17.79 7.06 19.12
N PRO A 133 -18.43 6.79 20.27
CA PRO A 133 -18.51 5.44 20.85
C PRO A 133 -19.15 4.41 19.94
N ASP A 134 -20.14 4.81 19.12
CA ASP A 134 -20.82 3.91 18.18
C ASP A 134 -19.85 3.48 17.05
N LEU A 135 -19.05 4.41 16.50
CA LEU A 135 -18.02 4.07 15.52
C LEU A 135 -16.99 3.09 16.11
N ALA A 136 -16.49 3.39 17.31
CA ALA A 136 -15.54 2.53 18.01
C ALA A 136 -16.09 1.10 18.22
N SER A 137 -17.35 1.00 18.62
CA SER A 137 -18.04 -0.30 18.79
C SER A 137 -18.12 -1.09 17.49
N ARG A 138 -18.53 -0.43 16.39
CA ARG A 138 -18.65 -1.05 15.06
C ARG A 138 -17.32 -1.52 14.51
N LEU A 139 -16.27 -0.71 14.63
CA LEU A 139 -14.93 -1.09 14.19
C LEU A 139 -14.36 -2.26 15.00
N ARG A 140 -14.54 -2.27 16.33
CA ARG A 140 -14.13 -3.40 17.18
C ARG A 140 -14.90 -4.68 16.88
N ALA A 141 -16.14 -4.58 16.44
CA ALA A 141 -16.96 -5.71 16.02
C ALA A 141 -16.69 -6.17 14.57
N SER A 142 -15.72 -5.57 13.88
CA SER A 142 -15.28 -5.97 12.54
C SER A 142 -14.24 -7.09 12.61
N LEU A 143 -14.10 -7.86 11.53
CA LEU A 143 -12.98 -8.79 11.39
C LEU A 143 -11.67 -8.01 11.25
N ALA A 144 -10.78 -8.08 12.23
CA ALA A 144 -9.49 -7.42 12.18
C ALA A 144 -8.40 -8.42 11.77
N VAL A 145 -7.65 -8.12 10.70
CA VAL A 145 -6.59 -8.97 10.18
C VAL A 145 -5.30 -8.17 10.04
N GLU A 146 -4.25 -8.67 10.65
CA GLU A 146 -2.92 -8.09 10.58
C GLU A 146 -2.20 -8.47 9.28
N ILE A 147 -1.51 -7.50 8.68
CA ILE A 147 -0.45 -7.76 7.72
C ILE A 147 0.87 -7.59 8.47
N SER A 148 1.51 -8.70 8.76
CA SER A 148 2.78 -8.72 9.48
C SER A 148 3.91 -8.07 8.67
N PRO A 149 4.98 -7.59 9.32
CA PRO A 149 6.15 -7.09 8.61
C PRO A 149 6.70 -8.13 7.62
N PRO A 150 7.19 -7.69 6.45
CA PRO A 150 7.77 -8.60 5.45
C PRO A 150 9.06 -9.24 5.95
N ASP A 151 9.27 -10.50 5.62
CA ASP A 151 10.54 -11.19 5.84
C ASP A 151 11.57 -10.89 4.74
N ASP A 152 12.82 -11.33 4.95
CA ASP A 152 13.91 -11.11 4.02
C ASP A 152 13.68 -11.80 2.67
N ALA A 153 13.03 -12.94 2.68
CA ALA A 153 12.73 -13.70 1.46
C ALA A 153 11.74 -12.93 0.59
N MET A 154 10.68 -12.39 1.20
CA MET A 154 9.69 -11.56 0.51
C MET A 154 10.31 -10.27 -0.03
N LEU A 155 11.12 -9.56 0.76
CA LEU A 155 11.78 -8.32 0.31
C LEU A 155 12.75 -8.60 -0.85
N THR A 156 13.50 -9.69 -0.78
CA THR A 156 14.40 -10.11 -1.85
C THR A 156 13.64 -10.43 -3.14
N GLN A 157 12.58 -11.22 -3.04
CA GLN A 157 11.72 -11.54 -4.18
C GLN A 157 11.10 -10.30 -4.80
N LEU A 158 10.59 -9.38 -3.97
CA LEU A 158 10.01 -8.12 -4.41
C LEU A 158 11.04 -7.26 -5.14
N LEU A 159 12.25 -7.12 -4.60
CA LEU A 159 13.33 -6.34 -5.22
C LEU A 159 13.64 -6.84 -6.64
N PHE A 160 13.84 -8.15 -6.80
CA PHE A 160 14.13 -8.70 -8.13
C PHE A 160 12.95 -8.55 -9.10
N ARG A 161 11.73 -8.70 -8.62
CA ARG A 161 10.52 -8.51 -9.43
C ARG A 161 10.39 -7.06 -9.91
N LEU A 162 10.57 -6.08 -9.01
CA LEU A 162 10.52 -4.66 -9.35
C LEU A 162 11.63 -4.25 -10.34
N ALA A 163 12.83 -4.81 -10.17
CA ALA A 163 13.95 -4.59 -11.08
C ALA A 163 13.68 -5.19 -12.46
N ALA A 164 13.17 -6.43 -12.51
CA ALA A 164 12.82 -7.10 -13.76
C ALA A 164 11.73 -6.37 -14.55
N ALA A 165 10.67 -5.89 -13.87
CA ALA A 165 9.61 -5.10 -14.50
C ALA A 165 10.10 -3.81 -15.19
N ARG A 166 11.22 -3.24 -14.70
CA ARG A 166 11.88 -2.05 -15.25
C ARG A 166 13.12 -2.36 -16.09
N GLN A 167 13.39 -3.63 -16.37
CA GLN A 167 14.57 -4.10 -17.11
C GLN A 167 15.89 -3.63 -16.48
N LEU A 168 15.91 -3.41 -15.17
CA LEU A 168 17.11 -3.00 -14.43
C LEU A 168 17.97 -4.21 -14.09
N ILE A 169 19.26 -4.12 -14.42
CA ILE A 169 20.24 -5.12 -14.03
C ILE A 169 20.89 -4.68 -12.72
N LEU A 170 20.47 -5.30 -11.61
CA LEU A 170 21.07 -5.08 -10.30
C LEU A 170 22.14 -6.15 -10.05
N ASN A 171 23.39 -5.73 -9.85
CA ASN A 171 24.42 -6.66 -9.42
C ASN A 171 24.26 -7.03 -7.93
N ALA A 172 24.94 -8.09 -7.48
CA ALA A 172 24.83 -8.59 -6.11
C ALA A 172 25.17 -7.51 -5.05
N GLN A 173 26.16 -6.66 -5.31
CA GLN A 173 26.55 -5.58 -4.38
C GLN A 173 25.45 -4.54 -4.20
N VAL A 174 24.78 -4.14 -5.29
CA VAL A 174 23.65 -3.18 -5.23
C VAL A 174 22.45 -3.83 -4.56
N SER A 175 22.09 -5.07 -4.93
CA SER A 175 20.95 -5.77 -4.32
C SER A 175 21.14 -5.95 -2.82
N GLN A 176 22.31 -6.38 -2.37
CA GLN A 176 22.64 -6.51 -0.96
C GLN A 176 22.61 -5.17 -0.23
N PHE A 177 23.15 -4.11 -0.85
CA PHE A 177 23.11 -2.76 -0.32
C PHE A 177 21.66 -2.29 -0.08
N LEU A 178 20.76 -2.45 -1.06
CA LEU A 178 19.37 -2.06 -0.94
C LEU A 178 18.65 -2.82 0.18
N LEU A 179 18.84 -4.14 0.26
CA LEU A 179 18.19 -4.99 1.26
C LEU A 179 18.70 -4.74 2.70
N THR A 180 19.93 -4.20 2.85
CA THR A 180 20.53 -3.97 4.18
C THR A 180 20.39 -2.53 4.67
N GLN A 181 20.31 -1.55 3.76
CA GLN A 181 20.35 -0.13 4.13
C GLN A 181 18.97 0.55 4.08
N LEU A 182 18.04 0.03 3.28
CA LEU A 182 16.70 0.62 3.20
C LEU A 182 15.80 0.15 4.35
N PRO A 183 14.80 0.98 4.71
CA PRO A 183 13.72 0.52 5.58
C PRO A 183 13.10 -0.79 5.05
N ARG A 184 12.85 -1.73 5.95
CA ARG A 184 12.35 -3.08 5.63
C ARG A 184 10.88 -3.06 5.24
N THR A 185 10.53 -2.26 4.25
CA THR A 185 9.16 -2.13 3.76
C THR A 185 9.10 -2.27 2.23
N PRO A 186 8.02 -2.86 1.69
CA PRO A 186 7.76 -2.88 0.25
C PRO A 186 7.76 -1.49 -0.39
N ALA A 187 7.27 -0.47 0.33
CA ALA A 187 7.22 0.91 -0.15
C ALA A 187 8.62 1.49 -0.38
N ALA A 188 9.55 1.28 0.57
CA ALA A 188 10.93 1.75 0.43
C ALA A 188 11.63 1.11 -0.77
N LEU A 189 11.43 -0.18 -1.00
CA LEU A 189 12.00 -0.88 -2.17
C LEU A 189 11.42 -0.36 -3.49
N ARG A 190 10.10 -0.12 -3.57
CA ARG A 190 9.47 0.44 -4.77
C ARG A 190 10.04 1.82 -5.11
N GLU A 191 10.12 2.70 -4.12
CA GLU A 191 10.66 4.05 -4.30
C GLU A 191 12.14 3.99 -4.70
N ALA A 192 12.95 3.15 -4.04
CA ALA A 192 14.35 2.99 -4.38
C ALA A 192 14.55 2.50 -5.82
N VAL A 193 13.82 1.49 -6.25
CA VAL A 193 13.92 0.95 -7.61
C VAL A 193 13.45 1.99 -8.63
N ALA A 194 12.38 2.74 -8.36
CA ALA A 194 11.92 3.81 -9.24
C ALA A 194 12.95 4.95 -9.40
N ARG A 195 13.64 5.34 -8.31
CA ARG A 195 14.72 6.33 -8.37
C ARG A 195 15.94 5.82 -9.14
N LEU A 196 16.31 4.56 -8.93
CA LEU A 196 17.42 3.93 -9.65
C LEU A 196 17.13 3.81 -11.14
N ASP A 197 15.90 3.51 -11.53
CA ASP A 197 15.48 3.45 -12.93
C ASP A 197 15.65 4.83 -13.62
N ARG A 198 15.10 5.88 -13.00
CA ARG A 198 15.28 7.25 -13.51
C ARG A 198 16.76 7.66 -13.64
N ALA A 199 17.59 7.25 -12.68
CA ALA A 199 19.01 7.54 -12.72
C ALA A 199 19.77 6.71 -13.76
N ALA A 200 19.39 5.45 -13.96
CA ALA A 200 19.97 4.59 -14.99
C ALA A 200 19.74 5.15 -16.40
N LEU A 201 18.51 5.64 -16.65
CA LEU A 201 18.19 6.32 -17.92
C LEU A 201 19.06 7.57 -18.15
N ALA A 202 19.36 8.34 -17.11
CA ALA A 202 20.20 9.53 -17.19
C ALA A 202 21.70 9.23 -17.32
N ALA A 203 22.18 8.10 -16.78
CA ALA A 203 23.60 7.74 -16.66
C ALA A 203 24.09 6.70 -17.70
N GLY A 204 23.25 6.29 -18.66
CA GLY A 204 23.61 5.31 -19.69
C GLY A 204 23.60 3.85 -19.22
N GLY A 205 22.80 3.51 -18.22
CA GLY A 205 22.34 2.14 -17.97
C GLY A 205 23.06 1.35 -16.87
N LYS A 206 24.17 1.79 -16.28
CA LYS A 206 24.88 1.04 -15.23
C LYS A 206 24.62 1.60 -13.84
N ILE A 207 23.94 0.78 -12.99
CA ILE A 207 23.75 1.08 -11.58
C ILE A 207 24.92 0.52 -10.78
N THR A 208 25.65 1.40 -10.09
CA THR A 208 26.74 1.04 -9.18
C THR A 208 26.35 1.32 -7.73
N ARG A 209 27.00 0.65 -6.78
CA ARG A 209 26.77 0.88 -5.36
C ARG A 209 26.97 2.36 -4.94
N PRO A 210 28.03 3.07 -5.35
CA PRO A 210 28.17 4.51 -5.03
C PRO A 210 27.02 5.35 -5.57
N LEU A 211 26.57 5.10 -6.81
CA LEU A 211 25.45 5.81 -7.40
C LEU A 211 24.16 5.53 -6.63
N ALA A 212 23.91 4.28 -6.26
CA ALA A 212 22.75 3.92 -5.44
C ALA A 212 22.77 4.62 -4.06
N ALA A 213 23.92 4.66 -3.39
CA ALA A 213 24.06 5.34 -2.11
C ALA A 213 23.79 6.85 -2.23
N GLN A 214 24.29 7.49 -3.28
CA GLN A 214 24.06 8.92 -3.51
C GLN A 214 22.59 9.25 -3.78
N ILE A 215 21.91 8.43 -4.58
CA ILE A 215 20.51 8.66 -4.98
C ILE A 215 19.53 8.39 -3.83
N LEU A 216 19.88 7.47 -2.93
CA LEU A 216 18.99 6.97 -1.88
C LEU A 216 19.37 7.51 -0.49
N THR A 217 20.20 8.56 -0.40
CA THR A 217 20.68 9.11 0.88
C THR A 217 19.52 9.45 1.83
N ASP A 218 18.47 10.09 1.34
CA ASP A 218 17.30 10.47 2.12
C ASP A 218 16.36 9.31 2.50
N LEU A 219 16.46 8.16 1.83
CA LEU A 219 15.74 6.94 2.20
C LEU A 219 16.51 6.08 3.20
N ILE A 220 17.83 6.24 3.26
CA ILE A 220 18.72 5.46 4.12
C ILE A 220 18.89 6.12 5.49
N SER A 221 18.89 7.45 5.51
CA SER A 221 19.03 8.25 6.74
C SER A 221 17.76 9.08 6.91
N PRO A 222 16.77 8.61 7.72
CA PRO A 222 15.56 9.38 8.02
C PRO A 222 15.84 10.59 8.90
#